data_66a4ff7e3f0c941c9cb465ff3233f6ad
#
_entry.id   66a4ff7e3f0c941c9cb465ff3233f6ad
#
_cell.length_a   1.000
_cell.length_b   1.000
_cell.length_c   1.000
_cell.angle_alpha   90.00
_cell.angle_beta   90.00
_cell.angle_gamma   90.00
#
_symmetry.space_group_name_H-M   'P 1'
#
loop_
_entity.id
_entity.type
_entity.pdbx_description
1 polymer ?
#
loop_
_entity_poly.entity_id
_entity_poly.type
_entity_poly.pdbx_seq_one_letter_code
_entity_poly.pdbx_strand_id
1 'polypeptide(L)'
;MLVHQGAGAAETTTMKIQIEARGKKWTISLENNETARALYAKLPLTLDMEDLYGRELCYRFREALPAREVEMRGYEIGQVVYWPPRHSFVILYRQNGEAFDMQSVGRVESGIDELAQLGDAKARLTRAE
;
A
#
# COMPACT_ATOMS: atom_id res chain seq x y z
N MET A 1 -17.89 -11.17 -28.46
CA MET A 1 -17.78 -10.91 -28.01
C MET A 1 -17.01 -10.77 -27.31
N LEU A 2 -16.86 -10.91 -27.47
CA LEU A 2 -16.41 -10.73 -26.91
C LEU A 2 -15.81 -10.42 -26.08
N VAL A 3 -15.78 -10.20 -26.14
CA VAL A 3 -15.39 -9.85 -25.49
C VAL A 3 -15.24 -9.60 -24.48
N HIS A 4 -15.72 -9.60 -24.44
CA HIS A 4 -15.75 -9.17 -23.47
C HIS A 4 -15.20 -9.65 -22.39
N GLN A 5 -15.19 -9.98 -22.35
CA GLN A 5 -14.60 -10.59 -21.40
C GLN A 5 -13.36 -10.04 -20.90
N GLY A 6 -12.58 -9.58 -21.60
CA GLY A 6 -11.43 -8.84 -21.21
C GLY A 6 -11.78 -7.64 -20.39
N ALA A 7 -12.93 -7.10 -20.61
CA ALA A 7 -13.40 -5.97 -19.87
C ALA A 7 -13.43 -6.25 -18.36
N GLY A 8 -13.86 -7.46 -17.98
CA GLY A 8 -13.91 -7.83 -16.58
C GLY A 8 -12.53 -7.83 -15.95
N ALA A 9 -11.54 -8.34 -16.68
CA ALA A 9 -10.17 -8.35 -16.18
C ALA A 9 -9.65 -6.93 -15.99
N ALA A 10 -9.93 -6.06 -16.95
CA ALA A 10 -9.48 -4.67 -16.84
C ALA A 10 -10.08 -4.01 -15.60
N GLU A 11 -11.34 -4.28 -15.33
CA GLU A 11 -12.00 -3.68 -14.19
C GLU A 11 -11.40 -4.16 -12.88
N THR A 12 -11.00 -5.43 -12.82
CA THR A 12 -10.44 -5.95 -11.57
C THR A 12 -9.08 -5.39 -11.26
N THR A 13 -8.45 -4.66 -12.20
CA THR A 13 -7.11 -4.14 -12.00
C THR A 13 -7.10 -2.65 -11.71
N THR A 14 -8.26 -2.05 -11.47
CA THR A 14 -8.33 -0.60 -11.39
C THR A 14 -8.47 -0.04 -9.99
N MET A 15 -8.28 -0.86 -8.96
CA MET A 15 -8.34 -0.35 -7.60
C MET A 15 -7.12 0.51 -7.33
N LYS A 16 -7.35 1.78 -6.97
CA LYS A 16 -6.27 2.69 -6.63
C LYS A 16 -6.65 3.50 -5.42
N ILE A 17 -5.65 3.84 -4.62
CA ILE A 17 -5.80 4.68 -3.45
C ILE A 17 -5.06 5.98 -3.73
N GLN A 18 -5.69 7.11 -3.39
CA GLN A 18 -4.97 8.37 -3.30
C GLN A 18 -4.58 8.57 -1.85
N ILE A 19 -3.31 8.84 -1.60
CA ILE A 19 -2.83 9.18 -0.27
C ILE A 19 -2.40 10.64 -0.28
N GLU A 20 -2.87 11.40 0.70
CA GLU A 20 -2.57 12.82 0.80
C GLU A 20 -1.99 13.13 2.18
N ALA A 21 -0.86 13.82 2.21
CA ALA A 21 -0.21 14.23 3.44
C ALA A 21 0.58 15.49 3.19
N ARG A 22 0.52 16.43 4.13
CA ARG A 22 1.24 17.72 4.07
C ARG A 22 1.01 18.47 2.75
N GLY A 23 -0.22 18.36 2.22
CA GLY A 23 -0.59 19.08 1.00
C GLY A 23 -0.11 18.42 -0.29
N LYS A 24 0.46 17.23 -0.23
CA LYS A 24 0.93 16.50 -1.40
C LYS A 24 0.13 15.21 -1.55
N LYS A 25 0.10 14.70 -2.77
CA LYS A 25 -0.71 13.53 -3.11
C LYS A 25 0.11 12.51 -3.87
N TRP A 26 -0.18 11.25 -3.61
CA TRP A 26 0.41 10.12 -4.34
C TRP A 26 -0.70 9.12 -4.64
N THR A 27 -0.47 8.30 -5.66
CA THR A 27 -1.40 7.25 -6.04
C THR A 27 -0.75 5.90 -5.80
N ILE A 28 -1.49 5.00 -5.17
CA ILE A 28 -1.07 3.62 -4.98
C ILE A 28 -1.95 2.75 -5.87
N SER A 29 -1.32 1.99 -6.76
CA SER A 29 -2.01 0.96 -7.54
C SER A 29 -2.08 -0.30 -6.70
N LEU A 30 -3.26 -0.85 -6.51
CA LEU A 30 -3.45 -2.04 -5.68
C LEU A 30 -3.43 -3.29 -6.53
N GLU A 31 -2.89 -4.36 -5.94
CA GLU A 31 -3.01 -5.69 -6.53
C GLU A 31 -4.41 -6.21 -6.28
N ASN A 32 -4.81 -7.21 -7.05
CA ASN A 32 -6.12 -7.82 -6.89
C ASN A 32 -5.98 -9.03 -5.98
N ASN A 33 -5.86 -8.78 -4.68
CA ASN A 33 -5.82 -9.85 -3.70
C ASN A 33 -6.67 -9.47 -2.50
N GLU A 34 -6.82 -10.42 -1.60
CA GLU A 34 -7.74 -10.27 -0.47
C GLU A 34 -7.32 -9.14 0.45
N THR A 35 -6.03 -9.00 0.70
CA THR A 35 -5.52 -7.96 1.59
C THR A 35 -5.80 -6.58 1.00
N ALA A 36 -5.49 -6.40 -0.28
CA ALA A 36 -5.71 -5.13 -0.96
C ALA A 36 -7.19 -4.78 -0.99
N ARG A 37 -8.05 -5.75 -1.27
CA ARG A 37 -9.50 -5.51 -1.28
C ARG A 37 -10.02 -5.12 0.10
N ALA A 38 -9.49 -5.76 1.14
CA ALA A 38 -9.91 -5.44 2.51
C ALA A 38 -9.50 -4.01 2.89
N LEU A 39 -8.30 -3.60 2.49
CA LEU A 39 -7.84 -2.24 2.71
C LEU A 39 -8.72 -1.24 1.95
N TYR A 40 -8.97 -1.52 0.69
CA TYR A 40 -9.78 -0.66 -0.17
C TYR A 40 -11.19 -0.48 0.40
N ALA A 41 -11.75 -1.55 0.97
CA ALA A 41 -13.09 -1.50 1.56
C ALA A 41 -13.19 -0.60 2.79
N LYS A 42 -12.06 -0.33 3.44
CA LYS A 42 -12.05 0.53 4.64
C LYS A 42 -12.01 2.02 4.31
N LEU A 43 -11.77 2.38 3.07
CA LEU A 43 -11.60 3.78 2.68
C LEU A 43 -12.92 4.54 2.76
N PRO A 44 -12.93 5.82 3.15
CA PRO A 44 -11.74 6.63 3.42
C PRO A 44 -11.18 6.42 4.81
N LEU A 45 -9.87 6.64 4.95
CA LEU A 45 -9.18 6.48 6.21
C LEU A 45 -8.28 7.69 6.46
N THR A 46 -8.08 8.04 7.72
CA THR A 46 -7.05 8.97 8.12
C THR A 46 -6.13 8.24 9.08
N LEU A 47 -4.86 8.15 8.72
CA LEU A 47 -3.88 7.33 9.45
C LEU A 47 -2.71 8.18 9.91
N ASP A 48 -2.29 7.97 11.16
CA ASP A 48 -1.05 8.58 11.66
C ASP A 48 0.09 7.66 11.26
N MET A 49 0.75 7.99 10.13
CA MET A 49 1.85 7.20 9.62
C MET A 49 3.11 7.50 10.37
N GLU A 50 3.86 6.46 10.73
CA GLU A 50 5.15 6.59 11.39
C GLU A 50 6.28 6.31 10.42
N ASP A 51 7.33 7.11 10.49
CA ASP A 51 8.53 6.93 9.67
C ASP A 51 9.49 6.05 10.45
N LEU A 52 9.73 4.83 9.96
CA LEU A 52 10.49 3.83 10.70
C LEU A 52 11.73 3.40 9.94
N TYR A 53 12.82 3.26 10.68
CA TYR A 53 14.07 2.62 10.23
C TYR A 53 14.73 3.30 9.04
N GLY A 54 14.35 4.55 8.71
CA GLY A 54 14.84 5.19 7.48
C GLY A 54 14.47 4.42 6.23
N ARG A 55 13.39 3.64 6.27
CA ARG A 55 13.04 2.70 5.21
C ARG A 55 11.58 2.78 4.80
N GLU A 56 10.68 3.11 5.75
CA GLU A 56 9.26 2.91 5.48
C GLU A 56 8.37 3.88 6.24
N LEU A 57 7.18 4.12 5.69
CA LEU A 57 6.08 4.71 6.43
C LEU A 57 5.15 3.58 6.81
N CYS A 58 4.70 3.56 8.07
CA CYS A 58 4.01 2.41 8.63
C CYS A 58 2.80 2.85 9.45
N TYR A 59 1.71 2.11 9.31
CA TYR A 59 0.57 2.24 10.20
C TYR A 59 0.13 0.85 10.64
N ARG A 60 -0.07 0.66 11.94
CA ARG A 60 -0.48 -0.63 12.49
C ARG A 60 -1.96 -0.60 12.79
N PHE A 61 -2.73 -1.39 12.04
CA PHE A 61 -4.17 -1.51 12.29
C PHE A 61 -4.40 -2.24 13.60
N ARG A 62 -5.50 -1.89 14.28
CA ARG A 62 -5.89 -2.58 15.49
C ARG A 62 -6.24 -4.04 15.19
N GLU A 63 -6.95 -4.28 14.08
CA GLU A 63 -7.39 -5.61 13.70
C GLU A 63 -6.67 -6.07 12.45
N ALA A 64 -6.43 -7.37 12.36
CA ALA A 64 -5.71 -7.94 11.23
C ALA A 64 -6.51 -7.80 9.94
N LEU A 65 -5.81 -7.55 8.83
CA LEU A 65 -6.36 -7.73 7.51
C LEU A 65 -6.10 -9.18 7.09
N PRO A 66 -6.95 -9.73 6.23
CA PRO A 66 -6.67 -11.07 5.71
C PRO A 66 -5.41 -11.04 4.86
N ALA A 67 -4.58 -12.07 5.00
CA ALA A 67 -3.33 -12.13 4.24
C ALA A 67 -2.99 -13.60 4.03
N ARG A 68 -3.20 -14.09 2.80
CA ARG A 68 -3.03 -15.50 2.48
C ARG A 68 -1.81 -15.82 1.65
N GLU A 69 -1.14 -14.80 1.12
CA GLU A 69 0.00 -15.01 0.23
C GLU A 69 1.25 -14.38 0.84
N VAL A 70 1.43 -14.62 2.12
CA VAL A 70 2.57 -14.08 2.85
C VAL A 70 3.81 -14.88 2.46
N GLU A 71 4.90 -14.17 2.13
CA GLU A 71 6.17 -14.78 1.76
C GLU A 71 7.31 -14.02 2.41
N MET A 72 8.36 -14.74 2.76
CA MET A 72 9.63 -14.14 3.17
C MET A 72 10.36 -13.70 1.91
N ARG A 73 10.57 -12.41 1.72
CA ARG A 73 11.25 -11.92 0.52
C ARG A 73 11.75 -10.50 0.72
N GLY A 74 12.65 -10.08 -0.18
CA GLY A 74 13.07 -8.70 -0.27
C GLY A 74 12.00 -7.85 -0.93
N TYR A 75 12.22 -6.57 -0.97
CA TYR A 75 11.24 -5.63 -1.51
C TYR A 75 11.88 -4.69 -2.50
N GLU A 76 11.04 -3.96 -3.23
CA GLU A 76 11.47 -2.90 -4.13
C GLU A 76 11.00 -1.55 -3.58
N ILE A 77 11.75 -0.49 -3.90
CA ILE A 77 11.35 0.86 -3.51
C ILE A 77 10.03 1.20 -4.17
N GLY A 78 9.11 1.74 -3.38
CA GLY A 78 7.76 2.07 -3.84
C GLY A 78 6.74 0.97 -3.60
N GLN A 79 7.19 -0.19 -3.17
CA GLN A 79 6.27 -1.30 -2.91
C GLN A 79 5.47 -1.02 -1.65
N VAL A 80 4.18 -1.41 -1.68
CA VAL A 80 3.29 -1.31 -0.53
C VAL A 80 2.98 -2.74 -0.09
N VAL A 81 3.21 -3.02 1.17
CA VAL A 81 3.06 -4.37 1.70
C VAL A 81 2.31 -4.34 3.03
N TYR A 82 1.87 -5.51 3.45
CA TYR A 82 1.27 -5.73 4.75
C TYR A 82 2.14 -6.71 5.52
N TRP A 83 2.52 -6.32 6.75
CA TRP A 83 3.33 -7.16 7.64
C TRP A 83 2.40 -7.73 8.71
N PRO A 84 2.05 -9.03 8.62
CA PRO A 84 1.00 -9.59 9.47
C PRO A 84 1.28 -9.59 10.97
N PRO A 85 2.52 -9.79 11.44
CA PRO A 85 2.72 -9.91 12.90
C PRO A 85 2.20 -8.75 13.71
N ARG A 86 2.21 -7.54 13.16
CA ARG A 86 1.69 -6.36 13.85
C ARG A 86 0.70 -5.59 13.01
N HIS A 87 -0.01 -6.26 12.13
CA HIS A 87 -1.08 -5.69 11.30
C HIS A 87 -0.65 -4.42 10.55
N SER A 88 0.56 -4.44 10.03
CA SER A 88 1.20 -3.20 9.56
C SER A 88 0.99 -2.98 8.08
N PHE A 89 0.45 -1.82 7.74
CA PHE A 89 0.38 -1.28 6.38
C PHE A 89 1.67 -0.48 6.17
N VAL A 90 2.46 -0.84 5.18
CA VAL A 90 3.83 -0.34 5.03
C VAL A 90 4.06 0.15 3.60
N ILE A 91 4.60 1.36 3.48
CA ILE A 91 5.05 1.92 2.20
C ILE A 91 6.57 2.00 2.27
N LEU A 92 7.24 1.26 1.39
CA LEU A 92 8.70 1.13 1.41
C LEU A 92 9.32 2.17 0.49
N TYR A 93 10.07 3.11 1.06
CA TYR A 93 10.62 4.21 0.29
C TYR A 93 12.15 4.15 0.14
N ARG A 94 12.81 3.24 0.86
CA ARG A 94 14.27 3.12 0.74
C ARG A 94 14.68 1.67 0.93
N GLN A 95 15.66 1.24 0.15
CA GLN A 95 16.17 -0.12 0.20
C GLN A 95 17.27 -0.23 1.24
N ASN A 96 17.21 -1.26 2.09
CA ASN A 96 18.28 -1.55 3.04
C ASN A 96 18.76 -3.01 2.95
N GLY A 97 18.30 -3.75 1.94
CA GLY A 97 18.74 -5.11 1.69
C GLY A 97 18.06 -6.17 2.53
N GLU A 98 17.14 -5.79 3.40
CA GLU A 98 16.47 -6.76 4.27
C GLU A 98 15.36 -7.51 3.55
N ALA A 99 15.07 -8.69 4.08
CA ALA A 99 13.91 -9.48 3.65
C ALA A 99 13.07 -9.76 4.90
N PHE A 100 11.77 -9.83 4.72
CA PHE A 100 10.87 -10.12 5.84
C PHE A 100 9.57 -10.70 5.30
N ASP A 101 8.78 -11.30 6.20
CA ASP A 101 7.47 -11.83 5.82
C ASP A 101 6.57 -10.68 5.39
N MET A 102 5.98 -10.80 4.21
CA MET A 102 5.11 -9.76 3.72
C MET A 102 4.04 -10.32 2.81
N GLN A 103 2.90 -9.65 2.81
CA GLN A 103 1.86 -9.83 1.82
C GLN A 103 1.92 -8.61 0.90
N SER A 104 2.15 -8.81 -0.38
CA SER A 104 2.19 -7.70 -1.32
C SER A 104 0.79 -7.09 -1.45
N VAL A 105 0.71 -5.77 -1.50
CA VAL A 105 -0.55 -5.04 -1.56
C VAL A 105 -0.63 -4.15 -2.79
N GLY A 106 0.47 -3.52 -3.16
CA GLY A 106 0.46 -2.62 -4.30
C GLY A 106 1.77 -1.87 -4.47
N ARG A 107 1.68 -0.72 -5.14
CA ARG A 107 2.87 0.07 -5.46
C ARG A 107 2.50 1.54 -5.60
N VAL A 108 3.34 2.42 -5.08
CA VAL A 108 3.23 3.86 -5.33
C VAL A 108 3.62 4.10 -6.78
N GLU A 109 2.77 4.79 -7.53
CA GLU A 109 2.97 4.95 -8.97
C GLU A 109 4.12 5.88 -9.31
N SER A 110 4.28 6.97 -8.56
CA SER A 110 5.36 7.93 -8.79
C SER A 110 5.55 8.80 -7.56
N GLY A 111 6.66 9.54 -7.53
CA GLY A 111 6.90 10.51 -6.47
C GLY A 111 7.42 9.90 -5.18
N ILE A 112 8.01 8.72 -5.26
CA ILE A 112 8.48 8.05 -4.05
C ILE A 112 9.58 8.86 -3.34
N ASP A 113 10.37 9.63 -4.08
CA ASP A 113 11.43 10.45 -3.48
C ASP A 113 10.86 11.51 -2.56
N GLU A 114 9.73 12.11 -2.96
CA GLU A 114 9.06 13.10 -2.11
C GLU A 114 8.41 12.43 -0.91
N LEU A 115 7.80 11.28 -1.13
CA LEU A 115 7.17 10.53 -0.04
C LEU A 115 8.21 10.14 1.00
N ALA A 116 9.43 9.83 0.58
CA ALA A 116 10.53 9.47 1.47
C ALA A 116 10.90 10.58 2.43
N GLN A 117 10.50 11.81 2.14
CA GLN A 117 10.87 12.97 2.95
C GLN A 117 9.75 13.42 3.89
N LEU A 118 8.64 12.70 3.92
CA LEU A 118 7.50 13.12 4.74
C LEU A 118 7.75 13.11 6.24
N GLY A 119 8.50 12.13 6.73
CA GLY A 119 8.58 11.90 8.17
C GLY A 119 7.25 11.40 8.71
N ASP A 120 7.07 11.45 10.02
CA ASP A 120 5.79 11.11 10.63
C ASP A 120 4.74 12.09 10.12
N ALA A 121 3.62 11.58 9.64
CA ALA A 121 2.62 12.43 9.03
C ALA A 121 1.24 11.81 9.10
N LYS A 122 0.25 12.66 9.29
CA LYS A 122 -1.14 12.25 9.19
C LYS A 122 -1.49 12.17 7.70
N ALA A 123 -1.96 11.02 7.26
CA ALA A 123 -2.26 10.78 5.85
C ALA A 123 -3.73 10.44 5.68
N ARG A 124 -4.33 11.01 4.63
CA ARG A 124 -5.69 10.70 4.28
C ARG A 124 -5.69 9.80 3.05
N LEU A 125 -6.33 8.66 3.17
CA LEU A 125 -6.43 7.69 2.09
C LEU A 125 -7.86 7.66 1.58
N THR A 126 -8.01 7.82 0.26
CA THR A 126 -9.33 7.80 -0.39
C THR A 126 -9.23 6.93 -1.64
N ARG A 127 -10.38 6.53 -2.15
CA ARG A 127 -10.43 5.80 -3.41
C ARG A 127 -10.12 6.77 -4.54
N ALA A 128 -9.18 6.38 -5.40
CA ALA A 128 -8.82 7.17 -6.56
C ALA A 128 -9.64 6.70 -7.76
N GLU A 129 -9.96 7.65 -8.62
CA GLU A 129 -10.71 7.36 -9.84
C GLU A 129 -9.80 6.95 -10.97
#